data_5ae4857079c060316eb47112f064f8a3
#
_entry.id   5ae4857079c060316eb47112f064f8a3
#
_cell.length_a   1.000
_cell.length_b   1.000
_cell.length_c   1.000
_cell.angle_alpha   90.00
_cell.angle_beta   90.00
_cell.angle_gamma   90.00
#
_symmetry.space_group_name_H-M   'P 1'
#
loop_
_entity.id
_entity.type
_entity.pdbx_description
1 polymer ?
#
loop_
_entity_poly.entity_id
_entity_poly.type
_entity_poly.pdbx_seq_one_letter_code
_entity_poly.pdbx_strand_id
1 'polypeptide(L)'
;YLSLAMLILGAGLGNVMQVLIIAVQNNVDARQLGAATSTSTFFRSIGGSFGTAVFGAVWTAQLAAQFALELPGMSTTSENGGKITSSIDNITSLPPAIQEHVLTAMSNAIDNTFLFAVPFMAFAFLLSFFLKEVPLRKRQDVAHELADDAAVPMGIPIE
;
A
#
# COMPACT_ATOMS: atom_id res chain seq x y z
N TYR A 1 18.95 11.85 7.47
CA TYR A 1 17.67 12.19 6.81
C TYR A 1 16.84 10.93 6.51
N LEU A 2 17.45 9.86 5.95
CA LEU A 2 16.75 8.64 5.58
C LEU A 2 16.06 7.96 6.79
N SER A 3 16.75 7.88 7.94
CA SER A 3 16.20 7.28 9.16
C SER A 3 14.98 8.04 9.68
N LEU A 4 14.98 9.37 9.57
CA LEU A 4 13.85 10.21 9.96
C LEU A 4 12.63 9.98 9.03
N ALA A 5 12.87 9.90 7.72
CA ALA A 5 11.83 9.59 6.74
C ALA A 5 11.21 8.21 6.98
N MET A 6 12.03 7.19 7.26
CA MET A 6 11.56 5.84 7.61
C MET A 6 10.75 5.81 8.90
N LEU A 7 11.14 6.61 9.91
CA LEU A 7 10.40 6.71 11.17
C LEU A 7 9.03 7.34 10.95
N ILE A 8 8.95 8.44 10.17
CA ILE A 8 7.67 9.10 9.84
C ILE A 8 6.75 8.16 9.07
N LEU A 9 7.28 7.47 8.05
CA LEU A 9 6.52 6.48 7.28
C LEU A 9 6.02 5.33 8.16
N GLY A 10 6.88 4.78 9.01
CA GLY A 10 6.53 3.68 9.91
C GLY A 10 5.46 4.08 10.92
N ALA A 11 5.58 5.27 11.52
CA ALA A 11 4.60 5.81 12.45
C ALA A 11 3.24 6.06 11.76
N GLY A 12 3.25 6.65 10.55
CA GLY A 12 2.04 6.87 9.76
C GLY A 12 1.34 5.58 9.41
N LEU A 13 2.08 4.60 8.90
CA LEU A 13 1.53 3.30 8.51
C LEU A 13 0.98 2.53 9.72
N GLY A 14 1.69 2.55 10.86
CA GLY A 14 1.25 1.90 12.09
C GLY A 14 -0.05 2.46 12.63
N ASN A 15 -0.19 3.80 12.68
CA ASN A 15 -1.42 4.45 13.11
C ASN A 15 -2.61 4.13 12.20
N VAL A 16 -2.42 4.22 10.88
CA VAL A 16 -3.50 3.93 9.91
C VAL A 16 -4.00 2.50 10.04
N MET A 17 -3.10 1.52 10.18
CA MET A 17 -3.47 0.11 10.35
C MET A 17 -4.35 -0.12 11.57
N GLN A 18 -3.97 0.44 12.71
CA GLN A 18 -4.69 0.26 13.96
C GLN A 18 -6.08 0.91 13.91
N VAL A 19 -6.15 2.14 13.41
CA VAL A 19 -7.42 2.88 13.31
C VAL A 19 -8.41 2.19 12.38
N LEU A 20 -7.96 1.68 11.24
CA LEU A 20 -8.83 0.97 10.31
C LEU A 20 -9.43 -0.30 10.92
N ILE A 21 -8.63 -1.09 11.65
CA ILE A 21 -9.14 -2.30 12.31
C ILE A 21 -10.20 -1.93 13.34
N ILE A 22 -9.94 -0.92 14.19
CA ILE A 22 -10.89 -0.47 15.20
C ILE A 22 -12.16 0.08 14.55
N ALA A 23 -12.03 0.87 13.49
CA ALA A 23 -13.18 1.44 12.78
C ALA A 23 -14.08 0.35 12.18
N VAL A 24 -13.50 -0.69 11.58
CA VAL A 24 -14.24 -1.84 11.04
C VAL A 24 -14.95 -2.59 12.16
N GLN A 25 -14.25 -2.89 13.26
CA GLN A 25 -14.80 -3.64 14.39
C GLN A 25 -15.92 -2.88 15.10
N ASN A 26 -15.85 -1.55 15.15
CA ASN A 26 -16.84 -0.71 15.80
C ASN A 26 -18.15 -0.55 14.99
N ASN A 27 -18.10 -0.85 13.68
CA ASN A 27 -19.21 -0.63 12.75
C ASN A 27 -20.03 -1.88 12.45
N VAL A 28 -19.66 -3.04 12.99
CA VAL A 28 -20.32 -4.32 12.72
C VAL A 28 -20.72 -5.02 14.01
N ASP A 29 -21.72 -5.87 13.94
CA ASP A 29 -22.18 -6.68 15.05
C ASP A 29 -21.13 -7.74 15.42
N ALA A 30 -21.11 -8.15 16.71
CA ALA A 30 -20.17 -9.13 17.23
C ALA A 30 -20.15 -10.44 16.43
N ARG A 31 -21.31 -10.85 15.89
CA ARG A 31 -21.46 -12.04 15.05
C ARG A 31 -20.77 -11.91 13.69
N GLN A 32 -20.59 -10.68 13.19
CA GLN A 32 -20.04 -10.39 11.86
C GLN A 32 -18.58 -9.91 11.91
N LEU A 33 -17.99 -9.76 13.09
CA LEU A 33 -16.62 -9.28 13.28
C LEU A 33 -15.59 -10.07 12.44
N GLY A 34 -15.73 -11.40 12.41
CA GLY A 34 -14.85 -12.26 11.63
C GLY A 34 -14.93 -11.97 10.13
N ALA A 35 -16.15 -11.90 9.59
CA ALA A 35 -16.38 -11.61 8.18
C ALA A 35 -15.89 -10.20 7.79
N ALA A 36 -16.18 -9.20 8.60
CA ALA A 36 -15.76 -7.83 8.36
C ALA A 36 -14.22 -7.67 8.38
N THR A 37 -13.55 -8.28 9.35
CA THR A 37 -12.10 -8.26 9.46
C THR A 37 -11.43 -9.00 8.30
N SER A 38 -11.96 -10.17 7.92
CA SER A 38 -11.47 -10.94 6.77
C SER A 38 -11.63 -10.17 5.46
N THR A 39 -12.78 -9.55 5.25
CA THR A 39 -13.06 -8.72 4.07
C THR A 39 -12.10 -7.54 3.98
N SER A 40 -11.89 -6.82 5.10
CA SER A 40 -10.93 -5.70 5.16
C SER A 40 -9.51 -6.15 4.83
N THR A 41 -9.07 -7.28 5.39
CA THR A 41 -7.74 -7.85 5.10
C THR A 41 -7.61 -8.27 3.63
N PHE A 42 -8.65 -8.87 3.07
CA PHE A 42 -8.70 -9.29 1.66
C PHE A 42 -8.55 -8.08 0.72
N PHE A 43 -9.35 -7.04 0.90
CA PHE A 43 -9.25 -5.83 0.06
C PHE A 43 -7.90 -5.13 0.20
N ARG A 44 -7.32 -5.11 1.41
CA ARG A 44 -5.98 -4.58 1.63
C ARG A 44 -4.92 -5.38 0.88
N SER A 45 -5.01 -6.71 0.90
CA SER A 45 -4.06 -7.59 0.19
C SER A 45 -4.16 -7.42 -1.32
N ILE A 46 -5.37 -7.37 -1.86
CA ILE A 46 -5.61 -7.09 -3.29
C ILE A 46 -5.07 -5.70 -3.66
N GLY A 47 -5.40 -4.68 -2.87
CA GLY A 47 -4.92 -3.32 -3.10
C GLY A 47 -3.40 -3.23 -3.08
N GLY A 48 -2.75 -3.92 -2.15
CA GLY A 48 -1.29 -4.01 -2.08
C GLY A 48 -0.68 -4.70 -3.30
N SER A 49 -1.22 -5.85 -3.71
CA SER A 49 -0.74 -6.58 -4.89
C SER A 49 -0.95 -5.79 -6.18
N PHE A 50 -2.13 -5.20 -6.35
CA PHE A 50 -2.44 -4.34 -7.49
C PHE A 50 -1.54 -3.09 -7.53
N GLY A 51 -1.37 -2.43 -6.38
CA GLY A 51 -0.48 -1.29 -6.24
C GLY A 51 0.96 -1.63 -6.64
N THR A 52 1.50 -2.73 -6.13
CA THR A 52 2.85 -3.20 -6.47
C THR A 52 2.99 -3.48 -7.96
N ALA A 53 1.99 -4.11 -8.60
CA ALA A 53 2.02 -4.39 -10.03
C ALA A 53 1.98 -3.11 -10.87
N VAL A 54 1.10 -2.16 -10.54
CA VAL A 54 0.98 -0.89 -11.26
C VAL A 54 2.26 -0.05 -11.11
N PHE A 55 2.73 0.15 -9.86
CA PHE A 55 3.94 0.93 -9.63
C PHE A 55 5.21 0.25 -10.17
N GLY A 56 5.26 -1.09 -10.18
CA GLY A 56 6.32 -1.84 -10.84
C GLY A 56 6.35 -1.61 -12.35
N ALA A 57 5.17 -1.61 -12.99
CA ALA A 57 5.07 -1.30 -14.43
C ALA A 57 5.46 0.16 -14.73
N VAL A 58 5.00 1.12 -13.92
CA VAL A 58 5.38 2.53 -14.06
C VAL A 58 6.89 2.70 -13.89
N TRP A 59 7.47 2.10 -12.86
CA TRP A 59 8.92 2.10 -12.63
C TRP A 59 9.69 1.58 -13.84
N THR A 60 9.29 0.44 -14.38
CA THR A 60 9.96 -0.17 -15.56
C THR A 60 9.86 0.74 -16.78
N ALA A 61 8.68 1.35 -17.01
CA ALA A 61 8.48 2.28 -18.12
C ALA A 61 9.30 3.57 -17.97
N GLN A 62 9.34 4.16 -16.76
CA GLN A 62 10.14 5.35 -16.47
C GLN A 62 11.63 5.06 -16.59
N LEU A 63 12.07 3.92 -16.12
CA LEU A 63 13.45 3.50 -16.25
C LEU A 63 13.85 3.37 -17.72
N ALA A 64 13.03 2.71 -18.53
CA ALA A 64 13.26 2.57 -19.96
C ALA A 64 13.34 3.94 -20.68
N ALA A 65 12.44 4.87 -20.33
CA ALA A 65 12.44 6.22 -20.89
C ALA A 65 13.70 7.01 -20.52
N GLN A 66 14.14 6.96 -19.27
CA GLN A 66 15.32 7.68 -18.80
C GLN A 66 16.61 7.10 -19.41
N PHE A 67 16.71 5.78 -19.56
CA PHE A 67 17.85 5.17 -20.25
C PHE A 67 17.91 5.55 -21.71
N ALA A 68 16.77 5.65 -22.39
CA ALA A 68 16.74 6.09 -23.80
C ALA A 68 17.22 7.54 -23.98
N LEU A 69 17.02 8.40 -22.97
CA LEU A 69 17.47 9.79 -22.98
C LEU A 69 18.95 9.94 -22.65
N GLU A 70 19.41 9.24 -21.60
CA GLU A 70 20.77 9.40 -21.06
C GLU A 70 21.81 8.54 -21.81
N LEU A 71 21.37 7.44 -22.42
CA LEU A 71 22.23 6.46 -23.10
C LEU A 71 21.65 6.08 -24.46
N PRO A 72 21.62 7.02 -25.46
CA PRO A 72 21.12 6.71 -26.78
C PRO A 72 21.95 5.61 -27.45
N GLY A 73 21.30 4.47 -27.70
CA GLY A 73 21.94 3.25 -28.24
C GLY A 73 22.05 2.06 -27.28
N MET A 74 21.71 2.26 -26.02
CA MET A 74 21.60 1.19 -25.01
C MET A 74 20.11 0.89 -24.76
N SER A 75 19.61 -0.19 -25.36
CA SER A 75 18.20 -0.59 -25.20
C SER A 75 18.01 -1.29 -23.84
N THR A 76 17.14 -0.75 -23.00
CA THR A 76 16.70 -1.42 -21.76
C THR A 76 15.87 -2.69 -22.04
N THR A 77 15.36 -2.81 -23.26
CA THR A 77 14.58 -3.97 -23.72
C THR A 77 15.47 -5.14 -24.15
N SER A 78 16.80 -4.96 -24.22
CA SER A 78 17.73 -6.04 -24.49
C SER A 78 17.90 -6.90 -23.24
N GLU A 79 18.08 -8.20 -23.46
CA GLU A 79 18.40 -9.21 -22.43
C GLU A 79 19.55 -8.76 -21.47
N ASN A 80 20.38 -7.82 -21.92
CA ASN A 80 21.46 -7.21 -21.14
C ASN A 80 21.03 -5.97 -20.33
N GLY A 81 20.00 -5.19 -20.74
CA GLY A 81 19.52 -4.00 -20.02
C GLY A 81 18.88 -4.35 -18.68
N GLY A 82 18.14 -5.45 -18.62
CA GLY A 82 17.60 -5.97 -17.36
C GLY A 82 18.69 -6.49 -16.40
N LYS A 83 19.83 -6.91 -16.92
CA LYS A 83 20.99 -7.34 -16.11
C LYS A 83 21.79 -6.17 -15.54
N ILE A 84 21.83 -5.02 -16.21
CA ILE A 84 22.57 -3.84 -15.72
C ILE A 84 21.88 -3.28 -14.46
N THR A 85 20.55 -3.29 -14.42
CA THR A 85 19.78 -2.77 -13.29
C THR A 85 19.62 -3.75 -12.14
N SER A 86 19.85 -5.04 -12.36
CA SER A 86 19.63 -6.09 -11.35
C SER A 86 20.82 -6.37 -10.44
N SER A 87 22.01 -5.86 -10.77
CA SER A 87 23.22 -6.12 -9.97
C SER A 87 24.11 -4.88 -9.89
N ILE A 88 24.35 -4.42 -8.66
CA ILE A 88 25.25 -3.29 -8.35
C ILE A 88 26.65 -3.55 -8.90
N ASP A 89 27.11 -4.81 -8.90
CA ASP A 89 28.40 -5.21 -9.44
C ASP A 89 28.56 -4.94 -10.95
N ASN A 90 27.46 -5.01 -11.70
CA ASN A 90 27.45 -4.68 -13.12
C ASN A 90 27.61 -3.18 -13.38
N ILE A 91 27.08 -2.33 -12.48
CA ILE A 91 27.20 -0.87 -12.58
C ILE A 91 28.63 -0.43 -12.25
N THR A 92 29.24 -1.02 -11.25
CA THR A 92 30.62 -0.68 -10.83
C THR A 92 31.70 -1.13 -11.84
N SER A 93 31.39 -2.08 -12.72
CA SER A 93 32.28 -2.52 -13.79
C SER A 93 32.24 -1.65 -15.06
N LEU A 94 31.30 -0.68 -15.13
CA LEU A 94 31.16 0.24 -16.26
C LEU A 94 32.21 1.38 -16.20
N PRO A 95 32.60 1.96 -17.33
CA PRO A 95 33.41 3.17 -17.36
C PRO A 95 32.77 4.30 -16.54
N PRO A 96 33.54 5.11 -15.79
CA PRO A 96 33.00 6.14 -14.89
C PRO A 96 32.00 7.09 -15.53
N ALA A 97 32.21 7.45 -16.79
CA ALA A 97 31.29 8.34 -17.53
C ALA A 97 29.91 7.69 -17.74
N ILE A 98 29.87 6.39 -18.05
CA ILE A 98 28.61 5.65 -18.25
C ILE A 98 27.92 5.40 -16.89
N GLN A 99 28.70 5.15 -15.84
CA GLN A 99 28.21 4.92 -14.51
C GLN A 99 27.39 6.15 -13.98
N GLU A 100 27.89 7.38 -14.21
CA GLU A 100 27.20 8.59 -13.81
C GLU A 100 25.85 8.74 -14.51
N HIS A 101 25.79 8.50 -15.83
CA HIS A 101 24.54 8.54 -16.60
C HIS A 101 23.54 7.47 -16.15
N VAL A 102 24.00 6.26 -15.85
CA VAL A 102 23.15 5.18 -15.31
C VAL A 102 22.54 5.57 -13.97
N LEU A 103 23.34 6.10 -13.05
CA LEU A 103 22.87 6.53 -11.73
C LEU A 103 21.89 7.69 -11.83
N THR A 104 22.14 8.65 -12.72
CA THR A 104 21.23 9.77 -12.99
C THR A 104 19.90 9.28 -13.57
N ALA A 105 19.94 8.38 -14.56
CA ALA A 105 18.73 7.78 -15.14
C ALA A 105 17.90 7.03 -14.09
N MET A 106 18.55 6.28 -13.21
CA MET A 106 17.87 5.57 -12.12
C MET A 106 17.25 6.53 -11.10
N SER A 107 17.96 7.58 -10.71
CA SER A 107 17.46 8.61 -9.80
C SER A 107 16.23 9.31 -10.38
N ASN A 108 16.31 9.77 -11.62
CA ASN A 108 15.20 10.42 -12.30
C ASN A 108 13.99 9.48 -12.48
N ALA A 109 14.22 8.20 -12.74
CA ALA A 109 13.15 7.22 -12.84
C ALA A 109 12.43 7.00 -11.50
N ILE A 110 13.17 7.01 -10.38
CA ILE A 110 12.61 6.94 -9.03
C ILE A 110 11.76 8.19 -8.76
N ASP A 111 12.30 9.37 -8.99
CA ASP A 111 11.61 10.65 -8.74
C ASP A 111 10.31 10.75 -9.55
N ASN A 112 10.34 10.39 -10.83
CA ASN A 112 9.15 10.37 -11.69
C ASN A 112 8.12 9.33 -11.22
N THR A 113 8.54 8.17 -10.73
CA THR A 113 7.63 7.15 -10.20
C THR A 113 6.95 7.65 -8.92
N PHE A 114 7.68 8.33 -8.04
CA PHE A 114 7.08 8.96 -6.85
C PHE A 114 6.13 10.10 -7.22
N LEU A 115 6.48 10.91 -8.22
CA LEU A 115 5.59 11.96 -8.72
C LEU A 115 4.29 11.38 -9.27
N PHE A 116 4.34 10.23 -9.94
CA PHE A 116 3.15 9.52 -10.40
C PHE A 116 2.27 9.02 -9.22
N ALA A 117 2.85 8.74 -8.06
CA ALA A 117 2.10 8.34 -6.87
C ALA A 117 1.30 9.49 -6.23
N VAL A 118 1.74 10.74 -6.41
CA VAL A 118 1.13 11.93 -5.76
C VAL A 118 -0.38 12.06 -6.04
N PRO A 119 -0.88 11.98 -7.30
CA PRO A 119 -2.32 12.09 -7.56
C PRO A 119 -3.14 10.98 -6.90
N PHE A 120 -2.60 9.75 -6.78
CA PHE A 120 -3.27 8.67 -6.07
C PHE A 120 -3.36 8.93 -4.57
N MET A 121 -2.29 9.48 -3.98
CA MET A 121 -2.29 9.87 -2.57
C MET A 121 -3.25 11.02 -2.32
N ALA A 122 -3.28 12.02 -3.20
CA ALA A 122 -4.23 13.14 -3.11
C ALA A 122 -5.68 12.65 -3.23
N PHE A 123 -5.96 11.71 -4.14
CA PHE A 123 -7.28 11.11 -4.29
C PHE A 123 -7.69 10.31 -3.05
N ALA A 124 -6.79 9.49 -2.50
CA ALA A 124 -7.05 8.75 -1.26
C ALA A 124 -7.31 9.69 -0.08
N PHE A 125 -6.56 10.79 0.00
CA PHE A 125 -6.75 11.82 1.02
C PHE A 125 -8.13 12.49 0.89
N LEU A 126 -8.54 12.86 -0.33
CA LEU A 126 -9.87 13.43 -0.59
C LEU A 126 -10.98 12.44 -0.22
N LEU A 127 -10.83 11.15 -0.56
CA LEU A 127 -11.80 10.12 -0.17
C LEU A 127 -11.93 9.99 1.35
N SER A 128 -10.86 10.24 2.10
CA SER A 128 -10.89 10.22 3.57
C SER A 128 -11.85 11.25 4.16
N PHE A 129 -12.10 12.39 3.51
CA PHE A 129 -13.07 13.37 3.95
C PHE A 129 -14.53 12.93 3.77
N PHE A 130 -14.78 11.96 2.88
CA PHE A 130 -16.11 11.39 2.69
C PHE A 130 -16.45 10.30 3.69
N LEU A 131 -15.48 9.83 4.48
CA LEU A 131 -15.78 8.87 5.54
C LEU A 131 -16.61 9.54 6.64
N LYS A 132 -17.82 9.01 6.85
CA LYS A 132 -18.70 9.43 7.92
C LYS A 132 -18.11 9.01 9.27
N GLU A 133 -18.05 9.95 10.19
CA GLU A 133 -17.69 9.65 11.57
C GLU A 133 -18.75 8.75 12.23
N VAL A 134 -18.32 7.64 12.78
CA VAL A 134 -19.16 6.73 13.57
C VAL A 134 -18.66 6.76 15.00
N PRO A 135 -19.53 7.16 15.97
CA PRO A 135 -19.14 7.18 17.36
C PRO A 135 -18.76 5.77 17.84
N LEU A 136 -17.72 5.71 18.67
CA LEU A 136 -17.27 4.45 19.26
C LEU A 136 -18.40 3.85 20.12
N ARG A 137 -18.75 2.60 19.90
CA ARG A 137 -19.68 1.84 20.74
C ARG A 137 -19.18 1.82 22.20
N LYS A 138 -20.04 2.21 23.10
CA LYS A 138 -19.70 2.11 24.52
C LYS A 138 -19.75 0.64 24.94
N ARG A 139 -18.88 0.25 25.85
CA ARG A 139 -18.81 -1.11 26.40
C ARG A 139 -20.13 -1.57 27.02
N GLN A 140 -20.95 -0.61 27.47
CA GLN A 140 -22.28 -0.86 28.02
C GLN A 140 -23.28 -1.34 26.95
N ASP A 141 -23.21 -0.79 25.73
CA ASP A 141 -24.11 -1.16 24.64
C ASP A 141 -23.87 -2.60 24.18
N VAL A 142 -22.59 -3.01 24.14
CA VAL A 142 -22.18 -4.39 23.80
C VAL A 142 -22.62 -5.37 24.92
N ALA A 143 -22.50 -4.99 26.19
CA ALA A 143 -22.95 -5.82 27.30
C ALA A 143 -24.47 -6.00 27.34
N HIS A 144 -25.23 -4.95 26.95
CA HIS A 144 -26.69 -5.01 26.87
C HIS A 144 -27.13 -5.90 25.70
N GLU A 145 -26.49 -5.80 24.56
CA GLU A 145 -26.77 -6.63 23.38
C GLU A 145 -26.49 -8.12 23.65
N LEU A 146 -25.39 -8.42 24.35
CA LEU A 146 -25.07 -9.80 24.74
C LEU A 146 -26.02 -10.35 25.79
N ALA A 147 -26.53 -9.50 26.70
CA ALA A 147 -27.51 -9.90 27.71
C ALA A 147 -28.89 -10.17 27.08
N ASP A 148 -29.30 -9.34 26.11
CA ASP A 148 -30.56 -9.51 25.39
C ASP A 148 -30.53 -10.77 24.50
N ASP A 149 -29.42 -11.06 23.86
CA ASP A 149 -29.20 -12.24 23.02
C ASP A 149 -29.19 -13.54 23.88
N ALA A 150 -28.68 -13.46 25.11
CA ALA A 150 -28.70 -14.55 26.08
C ALA A 150 -30.09 -14.76 26.73
N ALA A 151 -30.94 -13.74 26.74
CA ALA A 151 -32.28 -13.78 27.27
C ALA A 151 -33.33 -14.30 26.28
N VAL A 152 -32.99 -14.49 25.00
CA VAL A 152 -33.88 -15.12 24.02
C VAL A 152 -34.01 -16.59 24.39
N PRO A 153 -35.18 -17.07 24.86
CA PRO A 153 -35.36 -18.47 25.19
C PRO A 153 -35.19 -19.30 23.93
N MET A 154 -34.30 -20.27 23.97
CA MET A 154 -34.20 -21.30 22.93
C MET A 154 -35.50 -22.11 22.98
N GLY A 155 -36.53 -21.58 22.33
CA GLY A 155 -37.75 -22.32 22.06
C GLY A 155 -37.42 -23.44 21.09
N ILE A 156 -37.00 -24.57 21.61
CA ILE A 156 -37.00 -25.81 20.86
C ILE A 156 -38.45 -26.23 20.78
N PRO A 157 -39.12 -26.25 19.63
CA PRO A 157 -40.39 -26.95 19.49
C PRO A 157 -40.10 -28.44 19.63
N ILE A 158 -40.52 -29.02 20.74
CA ILE A 158 -40.57 -30.48 20.89
C ILE A 158 -41.90 -30.92 20.21
N GLU A 159 -41.82 -31.34 18.95
CA GLU A 159 -42.82 -32.25 18.32
C GLU A 159 -42.09 -33.48 17.83
#